data_5414b216fa1cfda79f304f07aac6ef18
#
_entry.id   5414b216fa1cfda79f304f07aac6ef18
#
_cell.length_a   1.000
_cell.length_b   1.000
_cell.length_c   1.000
_cell.angle_alpha   90.00
_cell.angle_beta   90.00
_cell.angle_gamma   90.00
#
_symmetry.space_group_name_H-M   'P 1'
#
loop_
_entity.id
_entity.type
_entity.pdbx_description
1 polymer ?
#
loop_
_entity_poly.entity_id
_entity_poly.type
_entity_poly.pdbx_seq_one_letter_code
_entity_poly.pdbx_strand_id
1 'polypeptide(L)'
;MKIITNEKKKKRNRRIAIISTLLGMAILISGLVISLRFPNQVTYSLLALLLGFLFAQIGMFFTNRWGRNPSTDEQINQALKGLDQKYTLCHYYTPTYHLLSGPAGVWILFPYHLAGRITFKNGRWQHGGSAFLRFFGKESLGRPDLELPHEIEKIQKFLKPIFDEETHIPVRGMLVFINPKVTIDVDPSQNPPAPALHLDKIKDFLRKEAKQKPLSLEKSEKINEFLAQLERST
;
A
#
# COMPACT_ATOMS: atom_id res chain seq x y z
N MET A 1 16.44 13.72 0.10
CA MET A 1 15.58 12.64 0.62
C MET A 1 16.36 11.35 0.58
N LYS A 2 16.40 10.62 1.72
CA LYS A 2 16.95 9.27 1.83
C LYS A 2 15.85 8.25 1.50
N ILE A 3 16.16 7.21 0.74
CA ILE A 3 15.22 6.13 0.40
C ILE A 3 15.78 4.83 0.96
N ILE A 4 14.95 4.09 1.67
CA ILE A 4 15.28 2.81 2.31
C ILE A 4 14.25 1.79 1.86
N THR A 5 14.69 0.73 1.16
CA THR A 5 13.78 -0.29 0.62
C THR A 5 14.21 -1.69 1.02
N ASN A 6 13.31 -2.47 1.58
CA ASN A 6 13.57 -3.88 1.88
C ASN A 6 13.48 -4.73 0.60
N GLU A 7 14.59 -4.74 -0.14
CA GLU A 7 14.68 -5.47 -1.40
C GLU A 7 14.53 -6.99 -1.23
N LYS A 8 14.96 -7.55 -0.08
CA LYS A 8 14.78 -8.98 0.23
C LYS A 8 13.29 -9.33 0.30
N LYS A 9 12.52 -8.53 1.06
CA LYS A 9 11.06 -8.70 1.21
C LYS A 9 10.34 -8.50 -0.13
N LYS A 10 10.72 -7.46 -0.91
CA LYS A 10 10.19 -7.17 -2.24
C LYS A 10 10.41 -8.35 -3.20
N LYS A 11 11.65 -8.84 -3.32
CA LYS A 11 12.01 -9.98 -4.18
C LYS A 11 11.30 -11.27 -3.76
N ARG A 12 11.24 -11.57 -2.44
CA ARG A 12 10.53 -12.73 -1.92
C ARG A 12 9.06 -12.70 -2.30
N ASN A 13 8.37 -11.60 -2.06
CA ASN A 13 6.95 -11.48 -2.32
C ASN A 13 6.63 -11.49 -3.82
N ARG A 14 7.51 -10.94 -4.67
CA ARG A 14 7.40 -11.07 -6.12
C ARG A 14 7.56 -12.52 -6.59
N ARG A 15 8.46 -13.30 -5.99
CA ARG A 15 8.58 -14.74 -6.26
C ARG A 15 7.31 -15.50 -5.87
N ILE A 16 6.74 -15.21 -4.70
CA ILE A 16 5.47 -15.81 -4.25
C ILE A 16 4.38 -15.52 -5.29
N ALA A 17 4.27 -14.27 -5.78
CA ALA A 17 3.32 -13.91 -6.83
C ALA A 17 3.43 -14.81 -8.06
N ILE A 18 4.65 -14.94 -8.60
CA ILE A 18 4.92 -15.72 -9.83
C ILE A 18 4.62 -17.21 -9.59
N ILE A 19 5.17 -17.79 -8.52
CA ILE A 19 5.02 -19.21 -8.22
C ILE A 19 3.55 -19.56 -7.99
N SER A 20 2.83 -18.77 -7.17
CA SER A 20 1.41 -19.04 -6.90
C SER A 20 0.55 -18.92 -8.16
N THR A 21 0.83 -17.96 -9.04
CA THR A 21 0.10 -17.80 -10.30
C THR A 21 0.34 -18.98 -11.23
N LEU A 22 1.61 -19.40 -11.41
CA LEU A 22 1.96 -20.53 -12.28
C LEU A 22 1.40 -21.83 -11.73
N LEU A 23 1.49 -22.05 -10.41
CA LEU A 23 0.96 -23.24 -9.77
C LEU A 23 -0.57 -23.29 -9.89
N GLY A 24 -1.26 -22.19 -9.62
CA GLY A 24 -2.71 -22.09 -9.80
C GLY A 24 -3.14 -22.42 -11.23
N MET A 25 -2.44 -21.87 -12.23
CA MET A 25 -2.71 -22.17 -13.64
C MET A 25 -2.46 -23.62 -14.00
N ALA A 26 -1.36 -24.23 -13.51
CA ALA A 26 -1.07 -25.64 -13.75
C ALA A 26 -2.14 -26.56 -13.14
N ILE A 27 -2.60 -26.26 -11.92
CA ILE A 27 -3.67 -27.04 -11.26
C ILE A 27 -5.00 -26.89 -12.03
N LEU A 28 -5.36 -25.69 -12.49
CA LEU A 28 -6.57 -25.48 -13.28
C LEU A 28 -6.54 -26.24 -14.60
N ILE A 29 -5.40 -26.21 -15.30
CA ILE A 29 -5.22 -26.98 -16.54
C ILE A 29 -5.33 -28.48 -16.27
N SER A 30 -4.71 -28.98 -15.21
CA SER A 30 -4.81 -30.39 -14.80
C SER A 30 -6.27 -30.80 -14.51
N GLY A 31 -7.01 -29.95 -13.78
CA GLY A 31 -8.43 -30.16 -13.52
C GLY A 31 -9.27 -30.22 -14.80
N LEU A 32 -8.98 -29.35 -15.77
CA LEU A 32 -9.62 -29.35 -17.08
C LEU A 32 -9.34 -30.67 -17.84
N VAL A 33 -8.08 -31.13 -17.85
CA VAL A 33 -7.67 -32.39 -18.50
C VAL A 33 -8.40 -33.57 -17.85
N ILE A 34 -8.46 -33.61 -16.51
CA ILE A 34 -9.20 -34.68 -15.80
C ILE A 34 -10.69 -34.67 -16.18
N SER A 35 -11.30 -33.49 -16.21
CA SER A 35 -12.71 -33.35 -16.57
C SER A 35 -13.03 -33.84 -18.00
N LEU A 36 -12.12 -33.63 -18.95
CA LEU A 36 -12.31 -34.03 -20.35
C LEU A 36 -11.97 -35.52 -20.59
N ARG A 37 -10.92 -36.04 -19.93
CA ARG A 37 -10.45 -37.43 -20.16
C ARG A 37 -11.16 -38.45 -19.27
N PHE A 38 -11.59 -38.04 -18.10
CA PHE A 38 -12.16 -38.91 -17.08
C PHE A 38 -13.46 -38.33 -16.51
N PRO A 39 -14.55 -38.28 -17.32
CA PRO A 39 -15.80 -37.62 -16.90
C PRO A 39 -16.44 -38.24 -15.64
N ASN A 40 -16.10 -39.48 -15.31
CA ASN A 40 -16.57 -40.12 -14.08
C ASN A 40 -15.84 -39.67 -12.80
N GLN A 41 -14.75 -38.90 -12.94
CA GLN A 41 -13.91 -38.39 -11.83
C GLN A 41 -14.20 -36.93 -11.48
N VAL A 42 -15.48 -36.55 -11.41
CA VAL A 42 -15.94 -35.18 -11.17
C VAL A 42 -15.34 -34.59 -9.89
N THR A 43 -15.21 -35.40 -8.83
CA THR A 43 -14.65 -34.94 -7.56
C THR A 43 -13.24 -34.41 -7.68
N TYR A 44 -12.36 -35.06 -8.43
CA TYR A 44 -10.98 -34.60 -8.62
C TYR A 44 -10.89 -33.33 -9.46
N SER A 45 -11.74 -33.19 -10.48
CA SER A 45 -11.80 -31.96 -11.26
C SER A 45 -12.34 -30.77 -10.46
N LEU A 46 -13.32 -30.97 -9.58
CA LEU A 46 -13.81 -29.95 -8.66
C LEU A 46 -12.77 -29.54 -7.63
N LEU A 47 -12.03 -30.51 -7.05
CA LEU A 47 -10.92 -30.21 -6.13
C LEU A 47 -9.80 -29.42 -6.81
N ALA A 48 -9.43 -29.78 -8.04
CA ALA A 48 -8.43 -29.05 -8.81
C ALA A 48 -8.90 -27.62 -9.11
N LEU A 49 -10.18 -27.43 -9.46
CA LEU A 49 -10.76 -26.10 -9.69
C LEU A 49 -10.72 -25.25 -8.43
N LEU A 50 -11.11 -25.81 -7.28
CA LEU A 50 -11.07 -25.10 -6.01
C LEU A 50 -9.65 -24.70 -5.60
N LEU A 51 -8.71 -25.64 -5.63
CA LEU A 51 -7.31 -25.41 -5.28
C LEU A 51 -6.65 -24.42 -6.27
N GLY A 52 -6.86 -24.62 -7.56
CA GLY A 52 -6.34 -23.71 -8.58
C GLY A 52 -6.85 -22.27 -8.42
N PHE A 53 -8.15 -22.13 -8.08
CA PHE A 53 -8.74 -20.83 -7.78
C PHE A 53 -8.09 -20.18 -6.55
N LEU A 54 -7.86 -20.95 -5.46
CA LEU A 54 -7.18 -20.41 -4.27
C LEU A 54 -5.76 -19.92 -4.58
N PHE A 55 -4.97 -20.71 -5.31
CA PHE A 55 -3.62 -20.30 -5.71
C PHE A 55 -3.65 -19.10 -6.65
N ALA A 56 -4.62 -19.01 -7.55
CA ALA A 56 -4.82 -17.85 -8.42
C ALA A 56 -5.13 -16.59 -7.60
N GLN A 57 -5.97 -16.67 -6.56
CA GLN A 57 -6.27 -15.55 -5.68
C GLN A 57 -5.02 -15.08 -4.92
N ILE A 58 -4.23 -16.02 -4.36
CA ILE A 58 -2.95 -15.70 -3.70
C ILE A 58 -2.01 -15.02 -4.70
N GLY A 59 -1.84 -15.60 -5.88
CA GLY A 59 -1.00 -15.04 -6.94
C GLY A 59 -1.43 -13.62 -7.31
N MET A 60 -2.70 -13.39 -7.49
CA MET A 60 -3.28 -12.09 -7.83
C MET A 60 -3.07 -11.06 -6.71
N PHE A 61 -3.27 -11.44 -5.46
CA PHE A 61 -3.02 -10.58 -4.31
C PHE A 61 -1.56 -10.08 -4.28
N PHE A 62 -0.61 -11.00 -4.44
CA PHE A 62 0.81 -10.65 -4.45
C PHE A 62 1.22 -9.89 -5.72
N THR A 63 0.68 -10.23 -6.89
CA THR A 63 0.97 -9.54 -8.16
C THR A 63 0.49 -8.10 -8.13
N ASN A 64 -0.70 -7.83 -7.62
CA ASN A 64 -1.23 -6.47 -7.52
C ASN A 64 -0.37 -5.56 -6.66
N ARG A 65 0.34 -6.13 -5.68
CA ARG A 65 1.13 -5.37 -4.70
C ARG A 65 2.63 -5.30 -5.04
N TRP A 66 3.21 -6.38 -5.57
CA TRP A 66 4.67 -6.48 -5.82
C TRP A 66 5.04 -6.86 -7.26
N GLY A 67 4.06 -7.20 -8.11
CA GLY A 67 4.30 -7.62 -9.50
C GLY A 67 4.28 -6.50 -10.54
N ARG A 68 3.92 -5.28 -10.14
CA ARG A 68 3.80 -4.14 -11.06
C ARG A 68 5.16 -3.68 -11.57
N ASN A 69 5.18 -3.14 -12.80
CA ASN A 69 6.37 -2.53 -13.40
C ASN A 69 5.95 -1.21 -14.09
N PRO A 70 6.45 -0.02 -13.66
CA PRO A 70 7.27 0.16 -12.47
C PRO A 70 6.52 -0.21 -11.18
N SER A 71 7.26 -0.65 -10.15
CA SER A 71 6.67 -1.02 -8.87
C SER A 71 6.13 0.19 -8.12
N THR A 72 5.25 -0.03 -7.15
CA THR A 72 4.60 1.06 -6.39
C THR A 72 5.62 1.93 -5.66
N ASP A 73 6.63 1.31 -5.03
CA ASP A 73 7.72 2.02 -4.36
C ASP A 73 8.54 2.87 -5.35
N GLU A 74 8.85 2.37 -6.55
CA GLU A 74 9.54 3.13 -7.59
C GLU A 74 8.73 4.36 -8.06
N GLN A 75 7.42 4.19 -8.22
CA GLN A 75 6.53 5.30 -8.62
C GLN A 75 6.47 6.38 -7.54
N ILE A 76 6.37 5.99 -6.26
CA ILE A 76 6.41 6.92 -5.12
C ILE A 76 7.78 7.62 -5.05
N ASN A 77 8.88 6.87 -5.22
CA ASN A 77 10.24 7.43 -5.25
C ASN A 77 10.37 8.51 -6.30
N GLN A 78 9.86 8.24 -7.50
CA GLN A 78 9.91 9.19 -8.61
C GLN A 78 9.06 10.44 -8.34
N ALA A 79 7.86 10.29 -7.80
CA ALA A 79 6.98 11.41 -7.48
C ALA A 79 7.56 12.32 -6.39
N LEU A 80 8.26 11.74 -5.42
CA LEU A 80 8.90 12.48 -4.32
C LEU A 80 10.32 12.94 -4.62
N LYS A 81 10.85 12.64 -5.82
CA LYS A 81 12.19 13.12 -6.24
C LYS A 81 12.29 14.65 -6.13
N GLY A 82 13.36 15.12 -5.46
CA GLY A 82 13.58 16.54 -5.22
C GLY A 82 12.92 17.09 -3.94
N LEU A 83 12.45 16.21 -3.03
CA LEU A 83 12.26 16.59 -1.64
C LEU A 83 13.61 16.79 -0.94
N ASP A 84 13.60 17.63 0.10
CA ASP A 84 14.77 17.94 0.92
C ASP A 84 15.44 16.65 1.47
N GLN A 85 16.76 16.73 1.72
CA GLN A 85 17.54 15.64 2.31
C GLN A 85 17.08 15.27 3.74
N LYS A 86 16.34 16.15 4.40
CA LYS A 86 15.75 15.93 5.73
C LYS A 86 14.61 14.91 5.74
N TYR A 87 14.15 14.43 4.57
CA TYR A 87 13.14 13.39 4.47
C TYR A 87 13.76 12.01 4.32
N THR A 88 13.18 11.03 5.01
CA THR A 88 13.44 9.60 4.83
C THR A 88 12.17 8.89 4.39
N LEU A 89 12.23 8.22 3.25
CA LEU A 89 11.16 7.38 2.72
C LEU A 89 11.54 5.91 2.92
N CYS A 90 10.73 5.20 3.69
CA CYS A 90 10.98 3.82 4.07
C CYS A 90 9.93 2.89 3.45
N HIS A 91 10.38 1.92 2.66
CA HIS A 91 9.53 0.91 2.04
C HIS A 91 9.77 -0.47 2.66
N TYR A 92 8.70 -1.08 3.15
CA TYR A 92 8.64 -2.49 3.57
C TYR A 92 9.44 -2.88 4.83
N TYR A 93 10.10 -1.95 5.51
CA TYR A 93 10.80 -2.21 6.78
C TYR A 93 9.93 -1.98 8.01
N THR A 94 8.94 -1.10 7.89
CA THR A 94 8.03 -0.74 8.97
C THR A 94 6.79 -1.64 8.98
N PRO A 95 5.96 -1.61 10.03
CA PRO A 95 4.66 -2.30 10.05
C PRO A 95 3.75 -1.92 8.87
N THR A 96 3.87 -0.69 8.37
CA THR A 96 3.22 -0.22 7.14
C THR A 96 4.12 -0.41 5.93
N TYR A 97 3.54 -0.38 4.71
CA TYR A 97 4.32 -0.61 3.49
C TYR A 97 5.18 0.58 3.08
N HIS A 98 4.68 1.80 3.26
CA HIS A 98 5.34 3.04 2.84
C HIS A 98 5.19 4.09 3.92
N LEU A 99 6.30 4.47 4.53
CA LEU A 99 6.38 5.46 5.59
C LEU A 99 7.32 6.59 5.15
N LEU A 100 6.85 7.83 5.22
CA LEU A 100 7.66 9.02 5.01
C LEU A 100 7.83 9.76 6.33
N SER A 101 9.06 10.05 6.71
CA SER A 101 9.39 10.90 7.85
C SER A 101 10.18 12.12 7.40
N GLY A 102 9.93 13.26 8.02
CA GLY A 102 10.66 14.50 7.72
C GLY A 102 9.98 15.73 8.29
N PRO A 103 10.34 16.93 7.80
CA PRO A 103 9.81 18.20 8.31
C PRO A 103 8.29 18.31 8.26
N ALA A 104 7.62 17.64 7.32
CA ALA A 104 6.15 17.61 7.24
C ALA A 104 5.50 16.69 8.29
N GLY A 105 6.28 16.00 9.13
CA GLY A 105 5.80 14.99 10.08
C GLY A 105 6.00 13.57 9.58
N VAL A 106 5.31 12.63 10.20
CA VAL A 106 5.33 11.20 9.85
C VAL A 106 4.05 10.86 9.08
N TRP A 107 4.23 10.36 7.84
CA TRP A 107 3.13 10.07 6.94
C TRP A 107 3.14 8.63 6.49
N ILE A 108 2.01 7.95 6.65
CA ILE A 108 1.75 6.64 6.05
C ILE A 108 1.14 6.89 4.67
N LEU A 109 1.77 6.36 3.63
CA LEU A 109 1.27 6.47 2.26
C LEU A 109 0.48 5.22 1.91
N PHE A 110 -0.80 5.39 1.57
CA PHE A 110 -1.69 4.33 1.10
C PHE A 110 -1.85 4.43 -0.42
N PRO A 111 -1.04 3.72 -1.21
CA PRO A 111 -1.11 3.79 -2.66
C PRO A 111 -2.27 2.95 -3.21
N TYR A 112 -3.02 3.53 -4.14
CA TYR A 112 -4.11 2.89 -4.87
C TYR A 112 -3.92 3.05 -6.38
N HIS A 113 -4.05 1.95 -7.13
CA HIS A 113 -4.00 1.94 -8.59
C HIS A 113 -5.40 1.96 -9.23
N LEU A 114 -6.39 2.35 -8.46
CA LEU A 114 -7.79 2.42 -8.87
C LEU A 114 -8.00 3.48 -9.96
N ALA A 115 -8.92 3.19 -10.87
CA ALA A 115 -9.50 4.18 -11.79
C ALA A 115 -10.95 4.43 -11.39
N GLY A 116 -11.51 5.57 -11.80
CA GLY A 116 -12.91 5.93 -11.52
C GLY A 116 -13.03 6.99 -10.43
N ARG A 117 -14.26 7.21 -9.98
CA ARG A 117 -14.59 8.30 -9.04
C ARG A 117 -14.43 7.84 -7.59
N ILE A 118 -13.66 8.59 -6.82
CA ILE A 118 -13.49 8.42 -5.37
C ILE A 118 -14.24 9.54 -4.68
N THR A 119 -15.09 9.19 -3.75
CA THR A 119 -15.87 10.15 -2.95
C THR A 119 -15.74 9.83 -1.47
N PHE A 120 -15.95 10.83 -0.62
CA PHE A 120 -16.12 10.65 0.82
C PHE A 120 -17.50 11.12 1.21
N LYS A 121 -18.35 10.22 1.72
CA LYS A 121 -19.72 10.52 2.12
C LYS A 121 -20.12 9.73 3.36
N ASN A 122 -20.84 10.36 4.27
CA ASN A 122 -21.33 9.73 5.51
C ASN A 122 -20.22 9.04 6.31
N GLY A 123 -19.05 9.68 6.43
CA GLY A 123 -17.90 9.15 7.16
C GLY A 123 -17.19 7.98 6.46
N ARG A 124 -17.46 7.70 5.18
CA ARG A 124 -16.91 6.57 4.44
C ARG A 124 -16.35 6.96 3.10
N TRP A 125 -15.21 6.36 2.78
CA TRP A 125 -14.65 6.39 1.44
C TRP A 125 -15.42 5.46 0.51
N GLN A 126 -15.77 5.96 -0.66
CA GLN A 126 -16.54 5.22 -1.66
C GLN A 126 -15.82 5.25 -3.00
N HIS A 127 -15.85 4.13 -3.70
CA HIS A 127 -15.33 4.01 -5.05
C HIS A 127 -16.49 3.69 -6.01
N GLY A 128 -16.73 4.60 -6.94
CA GLY A 128 -17.69 4.41 -8.03
C GLY A 128 -17.18 3.35 -8.99
N GLY A 129 -17.87 2.21 -9.09
CA GLY A 129 -17.53 1.12 -10.00
C GLY A 129 -18.37 -0.13 -9.73
N SER A 130 -18.42 -1.05 -10.72
CA SER A 130 -19.18 -2.29 -10.60
C SER A 130 -18.62 -3.21 -9.53
N ALA A 131 -19.47 -3.67 -8.60
CA ALA A 131 -19.14 -4.66 -7.59
C ALA A 131 -18.64 -5.99 -8.23
N PHE A 132 -19.16 -6.34 -9.40
CA PHE A 132 -18.77 -7.51 -10.16
C PHE A 132 -17.29 -7.49 -10.59
N LEU A 133 -16.76 -6.34 -11.00
CA LEU A 133 -15.35 -6.20 -11.40
C LEU A 133 -14.38 -6.32 -10.20
N ARG A 134 -14.86 -6.07 -8.98
CA ARG A 134 -14.05 -6.26 -7.75
C ARG A 134 -13.83 -7.75 -7.45
N PHE A 135 -14.80 -8.60 -7.77
CA PHE A 135 -14.70 -10.05 -7.59
C PHE A 135 -13.61 -10.66 -8.49
N PHE A 136 -13.42 -10.13 -9.69
CA PHE A 136 -12.40 -10.60 -10.66
C PHE A 136 -11.03 -9.94 -10.49
N GLY A 137 -10.61 -9.64 -9.25
CA GLY A 137 -9.23 -9.26 -8.92
C GLY A 137 -8.86 -7.82 -9.24
N LYS A 138 -9.83 -6.94 -9.55
CA LYS A 138 -9.55 -5.50 -9.53
C LYS A 138 -9.32 -5.06 -8.09
N GLU A 139 -8.29 -4.25 -7.92
CA GLU A 139 -7.98 -3.62 -6.65
C GLU A 139 -9.22 -2.91 -6.09
N SER A 140 -9.50 -3.12 -4.82
CA SER A 140 -10.61 -2.47 -4.09
C SER A 140 -10.06 -1.34 -3.24
N LEU A 141 -10.84 -0.27 -3.07
CA LEU A 141 -10.49 0.80 -2.13
C LEU A 141 -10.43 0.29 -0.67
N GLY A 142 -11.14 -0.80 -0.36
CA GLY A 142 -11.24 -1.30 1.01
C GLY A 142 -12.02 -0.35 1.90
N ARG A 143 -11.59 -0.27 3.14
CA ARG A 143 -12.15 0.59 4.18
C ARG A 143 -11.07 1.48 4.79
N PRO A 144 -10.57 2.50 4.03
CA PRO A 144 -9.50 3.37 4.54
C PRO A 144 -9.89 4.10 5.82
N ASP A 145 -11.19 4.34 6.01
CA ASP A 145 -11.76 4.93 7.22
C ASP A 145 -11.52 4.08 8.48
N LEU A 146 -11.43 2.76 8.35
CA LEU A 146 -11.13 1.81 9.44
C LEU A 146 -9.65 1.42 9.48
N GLU A 147 -9.03 1.24 8.32
CA GLU A 147 -7.64 0.77 8.21
C GLU A 147 -6.64 1.83 8.68
N LEU A 148 -6.92 3.10 8.37
CA LEU A 148 -6.01 4.20 8.62
C LEU A 148 -5.74 4.44 10.12
N PRO A 149 -6.75 4.50 11.01
CA PRO A 149 -6.51 4.63 12.45
C PRO A 149 -5.67 3.47 13.01
N HIS A 150 -5.93 2.25 12.55
CA HIS A 150 -5.18 1.06 12.97
C HIS A 150 -3.71 1.10 12.52
N GLU A 151 -3.45 1.51 11.28
CA GLU A 151 -2.06 1.65 10.79
C GLU A 151 -1.33 2.82 11.49
N ILE A 152 -2.01 3.91 11.81
CA ILE A 152 -1.46 5.00 12.61
C ILE A 152 -1.03 4.49 13.99
N GLU A 153 -1.90 3.76 14.68
CA GLU A 153 -1.61 3.16 15.98
C GLU A 153 -0.40 2.22 15.93
N LYS A 154 -0.30 1.37 14.89
CA LYS A 154 0.86 0.49 14.66
C LYS A 154 2.15 1.28 14.55
N ILE A 155 2.17 2.38 13.80
CA ILE A 155 3.37 3.20 13.64
C ILE A 155 3.68 3.96 14.92
N GLN A 156 2.70 4.46 15.65
CA GLN A 156 2.92 5.09 16.95
C GLN A 156 3.57 4.11 17.93
N LYS A 157 3.05 2.88 18.03
CA LYS A 157 3.65 1.81 18.84
C LYS A 157 5.07 1.45 18.39
N PHE A 158 5.31 1.41 17.08
CA PHE A 158 6.60 1.10 16.49
C PHE A 158 7.66 2.18 16.77
N LEU A 159 7.24 3.45 16.83
CA LEU A 159 8.12 4.58 17.13
C LEU A 159 8.26 4.87 18.64
N LYS A 160 7.37 4.32 19.47
CA LYS A 160 7.38 4.57 20.92
C LYS A 160 8.75 4.33 21.60
N PRO A 161 9.52 3.27 21.26
CA PRO A 161 10.80 3.00 21.92
C PRO A 161 11.88 4.07 21.75
N ILE A 162 11.75 4.94 20.76
CA ILE A 162 12.74 5.99 20.50
C ILE A 162 12.40 7.34 21.12
N PHE A 163 11.28 7.43 21.83
CA PHE A 163 10.82 8.65 22.50
C PHE A 163 10.39 8.35 23.94
N ASP A 164 10.43 9.38 24.79
CA ASP A 164 9.89 9.31 26.12
C ASP A 164 8.37 9.10 26.10
N GLU A 165 7.81 8.48 27.14
CA GLU A 165 6.39 8.07 27.19
C GLU A 165 5.40 9.21 26.95
N GLU A 166 5.75 10.44 27.32
CA GLU A 166 4.92 11.63 27.17
C GLU A 166 5.01 12.27 25.77
N THR A 167 5.94 11.81 24.93
CA THR A 167 6.17 12.43 23.62
C THR A 167 5.11 12.00 22.61
N HIS A 168 4.20 12.89 22.26
CA HIS A 168 3.26 12.67 21.18
C HIS A 168 3.93 12.86 19.81
N ILE A 169 3.89 11.81 18.97
CA ILE A 169 4.36 11.86 17.59
C ILE A 169 3.15 11.96 16.66
N PRO A 170 3.01 13.05 15.90
CA PRO A 170 1.91 13.21 14.98
C PRO A 170 2.12 12.30 13.75
N VAL A 171 1.59 11.08 13.82
CA VAL A 171 1.52 10.16 12.67
C VAL A 171 0.22 10.41 11.93
N ARG A 172 0.30 10.62 10.64
CA ARG A 172 -0.84 10.87 9.76
C ARG A 172 -0.81 9.92 8.57
N GLY A 173 -1.96 9.68 7.95
CA GLY A 173 -2.02 8.91 6.72
C GLY A 173 -2.50 9.75 5.55
N MET A 174 -2.20 9.33 4.33
CA MET A 174 -2.76 9.90 3.10
C MET A 174 -3.09 8.79 2.10
N LEU A 175 -4.19 8.97 1.38
CA LEU A 175 -4.56 8.10 0.27
C LEU A 175 -3.90 8.65 -1.00
N VAL A 176 -3.06 7.83 -1.63
CA VAL A 176 -2.28 8.23 -2.81
C VAL A 176 -2.79 7.47 -4.02
N PHE A 177 -3.40 8.17 -4.95
CA PHE A 177 -3.92 7.58 -6.18
C PHE A 177 -2.90 7.68 -7.31
N ILE A 178 -2.44 6.52 -7.77
CA ILE A 178 -1.37 6.41 -8.77
C ILE A 178 -1.93 6.47 -10.19
N ASN A 179 -3.14 5.94 -10.40
CA ASN A 179 -3.75 5.92 -11.72
C ASN A 179 -4.25 7.33 -12.10
N PRO A 180 -3.80 7.92 -13.22
CA PRO A 180 -4.23 9.25 -13.64
C PRO A 180 -5.72 9.31 -14.04
N LYS A 181 -6.37 8.15 -14.27
CA LYS A 181 -7.80 8.07 -14.59
C LYS A 181 -8.72 8.10 -13.37
N VAL A 182 -8.17 8.29 -12.17
CA VAL A 182 -8.99 8.49 -10.98
C VAL A 182 -9.50 9.92 -10.92
N THR A 183 -10.74 10.10 -10.51
CA THR A 183 -11.32 11.41 -10.18
C THR A 183 -11.56 11.45 -8.68
N ILE A 184 -10.91 12.36 -7.98
CA ILE A 184 -11.08 12.57 -6.55
C ILE A 184 -12.11 13.68 -6.38
N ASP A 185 -13.29 13.29 -5.92
CA ASP A 185 -14.41 14.20 -5.71
C ASP A 185 -14.83 14.14 -4.23
N VAL A 186 -14.08 14.87 -3.44
CA VAL A 186 -14.25 14.94 -1.98
C VAL A 186 -14.57 16.37 -1.58
N ASP A 187 -15.73 16.54 -0.98
CA ASP A 187 -16.14 17.82 -0.41
C ASP A 187 -15.34 18.08 0.88
N PRO A 188 -14.53 19.16 0.93
CA PRO A 188 -13.75 19.50 2.10
C PRO A 188 -14.61 19.72 3.36
N SER A 189 -15.88 20.11 3.21
CA SER A 189 -16.80 20.33 4.34
C SER A 189 -17.14 19.05 5.11
N GLN A 190 -16.95 17.88 4.50
CA GLN A 190 -17.19 16.58 5.13
C GLN A 190 -16.03 16.13 6.01
N ASN A 191 -14.95 16.91 6.08
CA ASN A 191 -13.81 16.71 6.96
C ASN A 191 -13.24 15.26 6.92
N PRO A 192 -12.76 14.78 5.75
CA PRO A 192 -12.24 13.41 5.62
C PRO A 192 -11.06 13.17 6.58
N PRO A 193 -10.94 11.96 7.17
CA PRO A 193 -9.91 11.65 8.16
C PRO A 193 -8.49 11.67 7.60
N ALA A 194 -8.34 11.69 6.28
CA ALA A 194 -7.06 11.77 5.60
C ALA A 194 -7.20 12.49 4.26
N PRO A 195 -6.15 13.18 3.79
CA PRO A 195 -6.12 13.72 2.44
C PRO A 195 -6.08 12.59 1.40
N ALA A 196 -6.83 12.77 0.32
CA ALA A 196 -6.80 11.95 -0.88
C ALA A 196 -6.16 12.73 -2.01
N LEU A 197 -5.05 12.25 -2.55
CA LEU A 197 -4.23 12.99 -3.49
C LEU A 197 -3.82 12.13 -4.68
N HIS A 198 -3.70 12.74 -5.85
CA HIS A 198 -2.95 12.15 -6.95
C HIS A 198 -1.45 12.08 -6.63
N LEU A 199 -0.77 11.08 -7.15
CA LEU A 199 0.64 10.82 -6.92
C LEU A 199 1.53 12.04 -7.25
N ASP A 200 1.23 12.78 -8.30
CA ASP A 200 1.97 13.98 -8.72
C ASP A 200 1.81 15.17 -7.76
N LYS A 201 0.77 15.17 -6.93
CA LYS A 201 0.47 16.26 -5.98
C LYS A 201 1.05 16.06 -4.58
N ILE A 202 1.52 14.85 -4.25
CA ILE A 202 1.96 14.54 -2.88
C ILE A 202 3.18 15.38 -2.45
N LYS A 203 4.10 15.67 -3.37
CA LYS A 203 5.30 16.47 -3.07
C LYS A 203 4.95 17.91 -2.68
N ASP A 204 4.06 18.56 -3.41
CA ASP A 204 3.66 19.94 -3.13
C ASP A 204 2.81 20.01 -1.86
N PHE A 205 1.96 19.03 -1.63
CA PHE A 205 1.22 18.89 -0.38
C PHE A 205 2.16 18.79 0.83
N LEU A 206 3.18 17.92 0.77
CA LEU A 206 4.16 17.76 1.85
C LEU A 206 4.98 19.03 2.10
N ARG A 207 5.34 19.77 1.05
CA ARG A 207 6.01 21.07 1.17
C ARG A 207 5.14 22.11 1.88
N LYS A 208 3.83 22.10 1.60
CA LYS A 208 2.85 22.97 2.28
C LYS A 208 2.71 22.60 3.75
N GLU A 209 2.57 21.31 4.05
CA GLU A 209 2.46 20.79 5.43
C GLU A 209 3.70 21.12 6.26
N ALA A 210 4.90 20.98 5.69
CA ALA A 210 6.15 21.33 6.35
C ALA A 210 6.24 22.82 6.73
N LYS A 211 5.58 23.72 5.97
CA LYS A 211 5.51 25.15 6.30
C LYS A 211 4.44 25.47 7.35
N GLN A 212 3.32 24.76 7.32
CA GLN A 212 2.18 25.07 8.19
C GLN A 212 2.26 24.38 9.57
N LYS A 213 2.71 23.12 9.60
CA LYS A 213 2.75 22.26 10.79
C LYS A 213 4.06 21.47 10.82
N PRO A 214 5.20 22.14 10.99
CA PRO A 214 6.48 21.45 10.98
C PRO A 214 6.64 20.53 12.19
N LEU A 215 7.19 19.32 11.95
CA LEU A 215 7.74 18.51 13.01
C LEU A 215 9.09 19.13 13.45
N SER A 216 9.38 19.13 14.75
CA SER A 216 10.68 19.61 15.21
C SER A 216 11.83 18.86 14.53
N LEU A 217 12.91 19.56 14.23
CA LEU A 217 14.05 18.99 13.52
C LEU A 217 14.63 17.81 14.30
N GLU A 218 14.79 17.94 15.61
CA GLU A 218 15.29 16.89 16.51
C GLU A 218 14.45 15.61 16.43
N LYS A 219 13.11 15.72 16.53
CA LYS A 219 12.21 14.56 16.41
C LYS A 219 12.30 13.91 15.04
N SER A 220 12.37 14.72 13.99
CA SER A 220 12.49 14.25 12.62
C SER A 220 13.80 13.49 12.38
N GLU A 221 14.93 14.02 12.87
CA GLU A 221 16.24 13.39 12.77
C GLU A 221 16.29 12.07 13.55
N LYS A 222 15.79 12.05 14.78
CA LYS A 222 15.74 10.84 15.62
C LYS A 222 14.94 9.71 14.96
N ILE A 223 13.80 10.03 14.31
CA ILE A 223 13.02 9.05 13.54
C ILE A 223 13.82 8.59 12.31
N ASN A 224 14.43 9.49 11.59
CA ASN A 224 15.18 9.19 10.38
C ASN A 224 16.40 8.29 10.67
N GLU A 225 17.09 8.51 11.77
CA GLU A 225 18.19 7.66 12.24
C GLU A 225 17.70 6.26 12.60
N PHE A 226 16.60 6.17 13.34
CA PHE A 226 15.99 4.89 13.68
C PHE A 226 15.60 4.10 12.43
N LEU A 227 14.94 4.75 11.46
CA LEU A 227 14.60 4.10 10.19
C LEU A 227 15.85 3.65 9.42
N ALA A 228 16.93 4.43 9.48
CA ALA A 228 18.20 4.07 8.83
C ALA A 228 18.89 2.84 9.49
N GLN A 229 18.69 2.65 10.79
CA GLN A 229 19.22 1.46 11.50
C GLN A 229 18.54 0.17 11.05
N LEU A 230 17.25 0.21 10.68
CA LEU A 230 16.51 -0.95 10.17
C LEU A 230 17.14 -1.53 8.89
N GLU A 231 17.71 -0.68 8.04
CA GLU A 231 18.41 -1.09 6.83
C GLU A 231 19.69 -1.87 7.15
N ARG A 232 20.39 -1.49 8.22
CA ARG A 232 21.68 -2.09 8.61
C ARG A 232 21.51 -3.42 9.35
N SER A 233 20.35 -3.64 9.98
CA SER A 233 20.05 -4.82 10.79
C SER A 233 19.47 -6.01 10.00
N THR A 234 19.28 -5.87 8.68
CA THR A 234 18.63 -6.87 7.80
C THR A 234 19.52 -7.29 6.66
#